data_2dcbad09ee78d0e277019981fcf41e96
#
_entry.id   2dcbad09ee78d0e277019981fcf41e96
#
_cell.length_a   1.000
_cell.length_b   1.000
_cell.length_c   1.000
_cell.angle_alpha   90.00
_cell.angle_beta   90.00
_cell.angle_gamma   90.00
#
_symmetry.space_group_name_H-M   'P 1'
#
loop_
_entity.id
_entity.type
_entity.pdbx_description
1 polymer ?
#
loop_
_entity_poly.entity_id
_entity_poly.type
_entity_poly.pdbx_seq_one_letter_code
_entity_poly.pdbx_strand_id
1 'polypeptide(L)'
;MQLKRDDFGFTLIEVMVALAVVAVALPALLLTISQQLDGMRDLEDRSHAQWVAANRLVELRLVSTARGKLQTGLIAGTQELAGRDWYWWSEGKETGVPGFFRYEILVSDQEDGRMTPLYSLDGFLVHGAAQDGE
;
A
#
# COMPACT_ATOMS: atom_id res chain seq x y z
N MET A 1 -23.11 46.23 51.42
CA MET A 1 -22.12 46.34 50.30
C MET A 1 -22.62 45.50 49.16
N GLN A 2 -23.36 46.18 48.21
CA GLN A 2 -23.86 45.42 47.01
C GLN A 2 -22.79 45.45 45.95
N LEU A 3 -22.34 44.26 45.59
CA LEU A 3 -21.48 44.07 44.43
C LEU A 3 -22.32 44.24 43.18
N LYS A 4 -22.11 45.35 42.47
CA LYS A 4 -22.69 45.62 41.16
C LYS A 4 -22.16 44.55 40.18
N ARG A 5 -22.99 43.63 39.77
CA ARG A 5 -22.73 42.74 38.63
C ARG A 5 -22.81 43.57 37.37
N ASP A 6 -21.69 43.88 36.77
CA ASP A 6 -21.63 44.39 35.42
C ASP A 6 -22.00 43.26 34.47
N ASP A 7 -23.27 43.21 34.08
CA ASP A 7 -23.74 42.32 33.00
C ASP A 7 -23.22 42.87 31.67
N PHE A 8 -22.03 42.41 31.27
CA PHE A 8 -21.51 42.65 29.92
C PHE A 8 -22.28 41.76 28.96
N GLY A 9 -23.25 42.34 28.27
CA GLY A 9 -23.93 41.70 27.16
C GLY A 9 -23.01 41.65 25.93
N PHE A 10 -23.08 40.55 25.16
CA PHE A 10 -22.38 40.42 23.87
C PHE A 10 -22.87 41.51 22.90
N THR A 11 -21.94 42.14 22.21
CA THR A 11 -22.25 43.08 21.13
C THR A 11 -22.58 42.35 19.84
N LEU A 12 -23.44 42.92 19.00
CA LEU A 12 -23.79 42.32 17.68
C LEU A 12 -22.55 42.11 16.81
N ILE A 13 -21.60 43.04 16.85
CA ILE A 13 -20.35 42.96 16.08
C ILE A 13 -19.49 41.79 16.56
N GLU A 14 -19.46 41.48 17.84
CA GLU A 14 -18.69 40.35 18.39
C GLU A 14 -19.23 39.01 17.91
N VAL A 15 -20.55 38.86 17.84
CA VAL A 15 -21.21 37.67 17.28
C VAL A 15 -20.93 37.53 15.78
N MET A 16 -20.97 38.66 15.04
CA MET A 16 -20.65 38.64 13.60
C MET A 16 -19.18 38.22 13.33
N VAL A 17 -18.25 38.75 14.13
CA VAL A 17 -16.83 38.37 14.02
C VAL A 17 -16.63 36.88 14.39
N ALA A 18 -17.28 36.42 15.46
CA ALA A 18 -17.20 34.99 15.83
C ALA A 18 -17.74 34.06 14.73
N LEU A 19 -18.87 34.41 14.12
CA LEU A 19 -19.43 33.66 12.99
C LEU A 19 -18.51 33.69 11.77
N ALA A 20 -17.88 34.83 11.46
CA ALA A 20 -16.93 34.92 10.36
C ALA A 20 -15.70 34.02 10.59
N VAL A 21 -15.17 33.97 11.82
CA VAL A 21 -14.05 33.08 12.17
C VAL A 21 -14.46 31.62 12.03
N VAL A 22 -15.62 31.24 12.53
CA VAL A 22 -16.15 29.88 12.43
C VAL A 22 -16.39 29.50 10.97
N ALA A 23 -16.92 30.38 10.15
CA ALA A 23 -17.19 30.16 8.73
C ALA A 23 -15.91 29.86 7.92
N VAL A 24 -14.76 30.36 8.35
CA VAL A 24 -13.47 30.06 7.72
C VAL A 24 -12.79 28.82 8.35
N ALA A 25 -12.89 28.69 9.66
CA ALA A 25 -12.21 27.62 10.39
C ALA A 25 -12.79 26.22 10.11
N LEU A 26 -14.12 26.09 9.99
CA LEU A 26 -14.76 24.79 9.75
C LEU A 26 -14.37 24.17 8.40
N PRO A 27 -14.44 24.89 7.26
CA PRO A 27 -13.99 24.33 5.98
C PRO A 27 -12.51 23.94 5.99
N ALA A 28 -11.64 24.72 6.63
CA ALA A 28 -10.22 24.43 6.74
C ALA A 28 -9.97 23.11 7.50
N LEU A 29 -10.69 22.88 8.60
CA LEU A 29 -10.62 21.62 9.35
C LEU A 29 -11.12 20.42 8.53
N LEU A 30 -12.23 20.59 7.80
CA LEU A 30 -12.78 19.52 6.95
C LEU A 30 -11.79 19.12 5.84
N LEU A 31 -11.13 20.09 5.21
CA LEU A 31 -10.09 19.82 4.20
C LEU A 31 -8.92 19.03 4.79
N THR A 32 -8.48 19.39 5.99
CA THR A 32 -7.39 18.68 6.67
C THR A 32 -7.75 17.22 6.96
N ILE A 33 -8.97 16.97 7.43
CA ILE A 33 -9.46 15.61 7.72
C ILE A 33 -9.54 14.79 6.41
N SER A 34 -10.05 15.37 5.33
CA SER A 34 -10.14 14.69 4.04
C SER A 34 -8.77 14.25 3.52
N GLN A 35 -7.75 15.11 3.60
CA GLN A 35 -6.39 14.79 3.21
C GLN A 35 -5.78 13.64 4.05
N GLN A 36 -6.08 13.59 5.34
CA GLN A 36 -5.63 12.50 6.21
C GLN A 36 -6.28 11.16 5.83
N LEU A 37 -7.56 11.16 5.50
CA LEU A 37 -8.28 9.96 5.09
C LEU A 37 -7.75 9.40 3.75
N ASP A 38 -7.44 10.27 2.80
CA ASP A 38 -6.85 9.85 1.51
C ASP A 38 -5.46 9.24 1.71
N GLY A 39 -4.62 9.83 2.56
CA GLY A 39 -3.31 9.27 2.91
C GLY A 39 -3.39 7.91 3.60
N MET A 40 -4.41 7.69 4.43
CA MET A 40 -4.63 6.38 5.09
C MET A 40 -5.01 5.28 4.08
N ARG A 41 -5.84 5.60 3.08
CA ARG A 41 -6.22 4.66 2.02
C ARG A 41 -5.01 4.25 1.18
N ASP A 42 -4.16 5.18 0.80
CA ASP A 42 -2.94 4.88 0.05
C ASP A 42 -2.01 3.95 0.83
N LEU A 43 -1.87 4.14 2.13
CA LEU A 43 -1.07 3.26 2.99
C LEU A 43 -1.67 1.87 3.11
N GLU A 44 -2.99 1.77 3.23
CA GLU A 44 -3.72 0.51 3.29
C GLU A 44 -3.56 -0.26 1.98
N ASP A 45 -3.76 0.38 0.83
CA ASP A 45 -3.61 -0.22 -0.49
C ASP A 45 -2.17 -0.72 -0.72
N ARG A 46 -1.17 0.07 -0.35
CA ARG A 46 0.24 -0.36 -0.41
C ARG A 46 0.54 -1.54 0.51
N SER A 47 -0.06 -1.57 1.70
CA SER A 47 0.10 -2.69 2.64
C SER A 47 -0.49 -3.98 2.08
N HIS A 48 -1.68 -3.92 1.47
CA HIS A 48 -2.29 -5.06 0.79
C HIS A 48 -1.45 -5.52 -0.40
N ALA A 49 -0.98 -4.59 -1.24
CA ALA A 49 -0.11 -4.91 -2.37
C ALA A 49 1.20 -5.58 -1.92
N GLN A 50 1.81 -5.10 -0.83
CA GLN A 50 2.99 -5.73 -0.23
C GLN A 50 2.71 -7.17 0.22
N TRP A 51 1.55 -7.41 0.82
CA TRP A 51 1.13 -8.74 1.27
C TRP A 51 0.98 -9.71 0.10
N VAL A 52 0.34 -9.27 -0.99
CA VAL A 52 0.19 -10.04 -2.22
C VAL A 52 1.55 -10.37 -2.82
N ALA A 53 2.47 -9.40 -2.90
CA ALA A 53 3.82 -9.61 -3.41
C ALA A 53 4.62 -10.61 -2.56
N ALA A 54 4.57 -10.47 -1.23
CA ALA A 54 5.24 -11.38 -0.30
C ALA A 54 4.71 -12.81 -0.41
N ASN A 55 3.39 -12.97 -0.47
CA ASN A 55 2.74 -14.26 -0.69
C ASN A 55 3.19 -14.93 -1.99
N ARG A 56 3.26 -14.14 -3.07
CA ARG A 56 3.72 -14.65 -4.36
C ARG A 56 5.16 -15.13 -4.32
N LEU A 57 6.04 -14.41 -3.61
CA LEU A 57 7.43 -14.83 -3.44
C LEU A 57 7.56 -16.14 -2.66
N VAL A 58 6.76 -16.32 -1.60
CA VAL A 58 6.70 -17.56 -0.82
C VAL A 58 6.20 -18.71 -1.69
N GLU A 59 5.17 -18.51 -2.48
CA GLU A 59 4.63 -19.50 -3.42
C GLU A 59 5.69 -19.94 -4.45
N LEU A 60 6.43 -18.99 -5.03
CA LEU A 60 7.55 -19.28 -5.93
C LEU A 60 8.62 -20.14 -5.25
N ARG A 61 8.97 -19.88 -4.00
CA ARG A 61 9.89 -20.70 -3.21
C ARG A 61 9.38 -22.12 -3.02
N LEU A 62 8.13 -22.27 -2.63
CA LEU A 62 7.50 -23.58 -2.41
C LEU A 62 7.46 -24.40 -3.71
N VAL A 63 7.04 -23.77 -4.81
CA VAL A 63 6.99 -24.43 -6.12
C VAL A 63 8.40 -24.82 -6.61
N SER A 64 9.41 -23.96 -6.41
CA SER A 64 10.79 -24.27 -6.78
C SER A 64 11.36 -25.45 -5.99
N THR A 65 11.06 -25.50 -4.68
CA THR A 65 11.48 -26.62 -3.82
C THR A 65 10.78 -27.92 -4.20
N ALA A 66 9.48 -27.88 -4.48
CA ALA A 66 8.69 -29.07 -4.80
C ALA A 66 8.99 -29.64 -6.20
N ARG A 67 9.25 -28.78 -7.18
CA ARG A 67 9.44 -29.18 -8.58
C ARG A 67 10.91 -29.25 -9.01
N GLY A 68 11.84 -28.76 -8.18
CA GLY A 68 13.27 -28.69 -8.50
C GLY A 68 13.58 -27.78 -9.69
N LYS A 69 12.64 -26.91 -10.08
CA LYS A 69 12.80 -25.97 -11.21
C LYS A 69 12.27 -24.61 -10.83
N LEU A 70 13.05 -23.58 -11.14
CA LEU A 70 12.63 -22.18 -11.04
C LEU A 70 11.93 -21.76 -12.33
N GLN A 71 10.80 -21.08 -12.18
CA GLN A 71 10.07 -20.52 -13.32
C GLN A 71 10.78 -19.26 -13.78
N THR A 72 11.20 -19.22 -15.02
CA THR A 72 11.78 -18.04 -15.68
C THR A 72 10.74 -17.38 -16.58
N GLY A 73 10.93 -16.09 -16.85
CA GLY A 73 10.03 -15.30 -17.69
C GLY A 73 8.92 -14.62 -16.88
N LEU A 74 7.98 -14.04 -17.61
CA LEU A 74 6.88 -13.28 -17.06
C LEU A 74 5.67 -14.17 -16.81
N ILE A 75 5.17 -14.15 -15.59
CA ILE A 75 3.92 -14.79 -15.18
C ILE A 75 3.04 -13.72 -14.52
N ALA A 76 1.76 -13.71 -14.86
CA ALA A 76 0.78 -12.81 -14.29
C ALA A 76 -0.38 -13.58 -13.69
N GLY A 77 -1.06 -12.98 -12.75
CA GLY A 77 -2.26 -13.55 -12.14
C GLY A 77 -3.01 -12.53 -11.31
N THR A 78 -4.10 -13.01 -10.72
CA THR A 78 -4.97 -12.22 -9.86
C THR A 78 -5.12 -12.91 -8.52
N GLN A 79 -5.21 -12.14 -7.46
CA GLN A 79 -5.48 -12.63 -6.10
C GLN A 79 -6.52 -11.75 -5.45
N GLU A 80 -7.57 -12.36 -4.89
CA GLU A 80 -8.53 -11.65 -4.06
C GLU A 80 -7.98 -11.47 -2.64
N LEU A 81 -8.00 -10.23 -2.15
CA LEU A 81 -7.62 -9.86 -0.79
C LEU A 81 -8.47 -8.68 -0.32
N ALA A 82 -9.02 -8.77 0.89
CA ALA A 82 -9.89 -7.74 1.48
C ALA A 82 -11.09 -7.36 0.60
N GLY A 83 -11.69 -8.35 -0.11
CA GLY A 83 -12.86 -8.15 -0.99
C GLY A 83 -12.56 -7.41 -2.28
N ARG A 84 -11.30 -7.31 -2.69
CA ARG A 84 -10.84 -6.67 -3.93
C ARG A 84 -9.90 -7.60 -4.68
N ASP A 85 -9.89 -7.48 -6.00
CA ASP A 85 -8.94 -8.17 -6.86
C ASP A 85 -7.65 -7.38 -6.95
N TRP A 86 -6.53 -8.09 -6.77
CA TRP A 86 -5.18 -7.59 -6.89
C TRP A 86 -4.48 -8.29 -8.05
N TYR A 87 -3.92 -7.52 -8.96
CA TYR A 87 -3.21 -8.01 -10.12
C TYR A 87 -1.72 -8.03 -9.83
N TRP A 88 -1.07 -9.14 -10.14
CA TRP A 88 0.37 -9.29 -9.93
C TRP A 88 1.08 -9.84 -11.17
N TRP A 89 2.30 -9.39 -11.34
CA TRP A 89 3.22 -9.85 -12.37
C TRP A 89 4.51 -10.24 -11.70
N SER A 90 5.02 -11.46 -12.00
CA SER A 90 6.31 -11.93 -11.53
C SER A 90 7.20 -12.24 -12.72
N GLU A 91 8.37 -11.65 -12.76
CA GLU A 91 9.37 -11.90 -13.80
C GLU A 91 10.62 -12.47 -13.17
N GLY A 92 10.98 -13.70 -13.55
CA GLY A 92 12.19 -14.38 -13.10
C GLY A 92 13.29 -14.28 -14.15
N LYS A 93 14.46 -13.79 -13.75
CA LYS A 93 15.66 -13.67 -14.58
C LYS A 93 16.84 -14.37 -13.92
N GLU A 94 17.61 -15.12 -14.72
CA GLU A 94 18.88 -15.67 -14.26
C GLU A 94 19.88 -14.55 -14.03
N THR A 95 20.62 -14.64 -12.94
CA THR A 95 21.71 -13.69 -12.65
C THR A 95 23.01 -14.18 -13.27
N GLY A 96 24.08 -13.38 -13.20
CA GLY A 96 25.42 -13.81 -13.64
C GLY A 96 26.03 -14.95 -12.79
N VAL A 97 25.34 -15.38 -11.72
CA VAL A 97 25.75 -16.50 -10.87
C VAL A 97 24.88 -17.70 -11.19
N PRO A 98 25.47 -18.85 -11.62
CA PRO A 98 24.70 -20.04 -11.94
C PRO A 98 23.80 -20.49 -10.79
N GLY A 99 22.55 -20.83 -11.09
CA GLY A 99 21.56 -21.25 -10.09
C GLY A 99 21.00 -20.15 -9.20
N PHE A 100 21.34 -18.89 -9.44
CA PHE A 100 20.85 -17.76 -8.69
C PHE A 100 19.92 -16.90 -9.55
N PHE A 101 18.65 -16.77 -9.15
CA PHE A 101 17.61 -16.11 -9.91
C PHE A 101 17.08 -14.89 -9.16
N ARG A 102 16.88 -13.79 -9.90
CA ARG A 102 16.19 -12.60 -9.39
C ARG A 102 14.75 -12.64 -9.88
N TYR A 103 13.83 -12.40 -8.97
CA TYR A 103 12.42 -12.23 -9.24
C TYR A 103 12.00 -10.81 -8.92
N GLU A 104 11.38 -10.17 -9.89
CA GLU A 104 10.69 -8.90 -9.70
C GLU A 104 9.18 -9.18 -9.66
N ILE A 105 8.52 -8.78 -8.60
CA ILE A 105 7.09 -8.95 -8.41
C ILE A 105 6.45 -7.58 -8.32
N LEU A 106 5.57 -7.29 -9.26
CA LEU A 106 4.80 -6.04 -9.33
C LEU A 106 3.36 -6.34 -8.93
N VAL A 107 2.74 -5.45 -8.16
CA VAL A 107 1.34 -5.58 -7.73
C VAL A 107 0.61 -4.26 -7.95
N SER A 108 -0.59 -4.35 -8.50
CA SER A 108 -1.50 -3.22 -8.71
C SER A 108 -2.94 -3.61 -8.38
N ASP A 109 -3.77 -2.61 -8.11
CA ASP A 109 -5.22 -2.73 -7.99
C ASP A 109 -5.94 -2.62 -9.35
N GLN A 110 -5.19 -2.41 -10.43
CA GLN A 110 -5.69 -2.29 -11.79
C GLN A 110 -5.11 -3.39 -12.69
N GLU A 111 -5.95 -3.94 -13.58
CA GLU A 111 -5.55 -5.01 -14.49
C GLU A 111 -4.44 -4.59 -15.47
N ASP A 112 -4.41 -3.34 -15.87
CA ASP A 112 -3.39 -2.74 -16.74
C ASP A 112 -2.29 -2.00 -15.97
N GLY A 113 -2.27 -2.12 -14.64
CA GLY A 113 -1.40 -1.36 -13.72
C GLY A 113 0.07 -1.81 -13.67
N ARG A 114 0.52 -2.68 -14.56
CA ARG A 114 1.91 -3.17 -14.58
C ARG A 114 2.96 -2.07 -14.71
N MET A 115 2.67 -1.02 -15.49
CA MET A 115 3.59 0.10 -15.71
C MET A 115 3.59 1.11 -14.56
N THR A 116 2.56 1.09 -13.73
CA THR A 116 2.40 1.96 -12.55
C THR A 116 1.99 1.14 -11.34
N PRO A 117 2.84 0.20 -10.88
CA PRO A 117 2.49 -0.68 -9.77
C PRO A 117 2.38 0.10 -8.46
N LEU A 118 1.48 -0.33 -7.58
CA LEU A 118 1.39 0.19 -6.21
C LEU A 118 2.55 -0.28 -5.35
N TYR A 119 3.06 -1.49 -5.63
CA TYR A 119 4.17 -2.09 -4.91
C TYR A 119 5.03 -2.95 -5.83
N SER A 120 6.35 -2.90 -5.60
CA SER A 120 7.34 -3.72 -6.28
C SER A 120 8.20 -4.42 -5.24
N LEU A 121 8.40 -5.73 -5.41
CA LEU A 121 9.24 -6.57 -4.55
C LEU A 121 10.29 -7.28 -5.38
N ASP A 122 11.56 -7.08 -5.04
CA ASP A 122 12.66 -7.87 -5.56
C ASP A 122 12.97 -9.03 -4.60
N GLY A 123 13.02 -10.23 -5.14
CA GLY A 123 13.37 -11.44 -4.40
C GLY A 123 14.45 -12.23 -5.11
N PHE A 124 15.24 -12.97 -4.34
CA PHE A 124 16.25 -13.86 -4.88
C PHE A 124 15.96 -15.29 -4.46
N LEU A 125 16.01 -16.21 -5.42
CA LEU A 125 15.85 -17.63 -5.19
C LEU A 125 17.08 -18.35 -5.72
N VAL A 126 17.56 -19.30 -4.91
CA VAL A 126 18.65 -20.19 -5.30
C VAL A 126 18.03 -21.49 -5.78
N HIS A 127 18.42 -21.93 -6.97
CA HIS A 127 18.13 -23.29 -7.38
C HIS A 127 18.98 -24.21 -6.51
N GLY A 128 18.35 -24.93 -5.60
CA GLY A 128 19.08 -25.93 -4.82
C GLY A 128 19.72 -26.92 -5.78
N ALA A 129 21.04 -26.98 -5.79
CA ALA A 129 21.71 -28.15 -6.27
C ALA A 129 21.06 -29.32 -5.54
N ALA A 130 20.47 -30.26 -6.29
CA ALA A 130 20.09 -31.51 -5.73
C ALA A 130 21.30 -31.99 -4.92
N GLN A 131 21.09 -32.25 -3.62
CA GLN A 131 22.09 -32.96 -2.86
C GLN A 131 22.25 -34.30 -3.59
N ASP A 132 23.29 -34.39 -4.41
CA ASP A 132 23.83 -35.67 -4.81
C ASP A 132 24.32 -36.31 -3.52
N GLY A 133 23.37 -36.92 -2.81
CA GLY A 133 23.68 -37.80 -1.69
C GLY A 133 24.24 -39.10 -2.28
N GLU A 134 25.48 -39.36 -1.98
CA GLU A 134 26.08 -40.66 -2.07
C GLU A 134 25.21 -41.75 -1.42
#